data_ac9a7efafd280525ff45bf2f739360af
#
_entry.id   ac9a7efafd280525ff45bf2f739360af
#
_cell.length_a   1.000
_cell.length_b   1.000
_cell.length_c   1.000
_cell.angle_alpha   90.00
_cell.angle_beta   90.00
_cell.angle_gamma   90.00
#
_symmetry.space_group_name_H-M   'P 1'
#
loop_
_entity.id
_entity.type
_entity.pdbx_description
1 polymer ?
#
loop_
_entity_poly.entity_id
_entity_poly.type
_entity_poly.pdbx_seq_one_letter_code
_entity_poly.pdbx_strand_id
1 'polypeptide(L)'
;MNYNIETAGNLLRALANPCRFAVDTLSGNYSFLNTQFAQFAKADLSVTYNQMLHPKHRLVFHADLGVAVPYGNSQTIPFEKRYFAGGANSVRGWSARTLGPGGYKGNGKLIDFNNQSGDIRMNLNVEYRAKVWSIFELAAFFDAGNIWTIFDYEAQPNGVFRFSEFYKQIALAYGVGVRLDFSFFIF
;
A
#
# COMPACT_ATOMS: atom_id res chain seq x y z
N MET A 1 8.85 -1.69 14.95
CA MET A 1 7.99 -2.69 14.31
C MET A 1 6.56 -2.35 14.68
N ASN A 2 5.70 -2.18 13.70
CA ASN A 2 4.28 -1.90 13.86
C ASN A 2 3.49 -2.96 13.08
N TYR A 3 2.41 -3.45 13.68
CA TYR A 3 1.46 -4.32 13.00
C TYR A 3 0.05 -3.81 13.26
N ASN A 4 -0.81 -4.00 12.28
CA ASN A 4 -2.23 -3.66 12.37
C ASN A 4 -3.06 -4.77 11.75
N ILE A 5 -4.14 -5.15 12.43
CA ILE A 5 -5.14 -6.08 11.90
C ILE A 5 -6.50 -5.41 12.03
N GLU A 6 -7.22 -5.33 10.94
CA GLU A 6 -8.53 -4.70 10.86
C GLU A 6 -9.51 -5.69 10.21
N THR A 7 -10.70 -5.84 10.81
CA THR A 7 -11.83 -6.54 10.18
C THR A 7 -13.06 -5.64 10.22
N ALA A 8 -13.82 -5.61 9.16
CA ALA A 8 -15.01 -4.77 9.04
C ALA A 8 -16.24 -5.58 8.57
N GLY A 9 -17.43 -5.09 8.89
CA GLY A 9 -18.70 -5.62 8.40
C GLY A 9 -19.20 -6.88 9.11
N ASN A 10 -18.43 -7.51 9.99
CA ASN A 10 -18.80 -8.78 10.62
C ASN A 10 -20.03 -8.66 11.52
N LEU A 11 -20.14 -7.60 12.32
CA LEU A 11 -21.28 -7.35 13.16
C LEU A 11 -22.56 -7.16 12.33
N LEU A 12 -22.51 -6.33 11.29
CA LEU A 12 -23.64 -6.11 10.40
C LEU A 12 -24.05 -7.41 9.69
N ARG A 13 -23.08 -8.23 9.29
CA ARG A 13 -23.32 -9.54 8.69
C ARG A 13 -24.01 -10.50 9.66
N ALA A 14 -23.59 -10.53 10.91
CA ALA A 14 -24.22 -11.35 11.95
C ALA A 14 -25.67 -10.93 12.24
N LEU A 15 -25.93 -9.62 12.18
CA LEU A 15 -27.26 -9.05 12.38
C LEU A 15 -28.16 -9.11 11.14
N ALA A 16 -27.62 -9.37 9.96
CA ALA A 16 -28.36 -9.30 8.70
C ALA A 16 -29.56 -10.25 8.66
N ASN A 17 -29.39 -11.50 9.11
CA ASN A 17 -30.48 -12.47 9.14
C ASN A 17 -31.51 -12.18 10.24
N PRO A 18 -31.13 -11.99 11.53
CA PRO A 18 -32.10 -11.73 12.58
C PRO A 18 -32.87 -10.41 12.42
N CYS A 19 -32.21 -9.38 11.87
CA CYS A 19 -32.83 -8.08 11.62
C CYS A 19 -33.46 -7.96 10.22
N ARG A 20 -33.47 -9.03 9.41
CA ARG A 20 -34.06 -9.08 8.06
C ARG A 20 -33.58 -7.92 7.16
N PHE A 21 -32.28 -7.75 7.04
CA PHE A 21 -31.74 -6.75 6.12
C PHE A 21 -32.20 -7.01 4.69
N ALA A 22 -32.40 -5.92 3.95
CA ALA A 22 -32.73 -6.03 2.54
C ALA A 22 -31.59 -6.73 1.78
N VAL A 23 -31.94 -7.62 0.85
CA VAL A 23 -30.98 -8.31 -0.02
C VAL A 23 -31.14 -7.72 -1.41
N ASP A 24 -30.03 -7.27 -1.99
CA ASP A 24 -30.01 -6.85 -3.38
C ASP A 24 -30.20 -8.07 -4.29
N THR A 25 -31.21 -8.03 -5.15
CA THR A 25 -31.58 -9.14 -6.03
C THR A 25 -30.54 -9.43 -7.12
N LEU A 26 -29.69 -8.46 -7.47
CA LEU A 26 -28.66 -8.60 -8.52
C LEU A 26 -27.35 -9.16 -7.93
N SER A 27 -26.90 -8.63 -6.80
CA SER A 27 -25.61 -9.01 -6.20
C SER A 27 -25.75 -10.09 -5.13
N GLY A 28 -26.94 -10.30 -4.57
CA GLY A 28 -27.17 -11.19 -3.42
C GLY A 28 -26.62 -10.63 -2.10
N ASN A 29 -26.16 -9.41 -2.08
CA ASN A 29 -25.52 -8.78 -0.93
C ASN A 29 -26.57 -8.12 -0.01
N TYR A 30 -26.28 -8.12 1.29
CA TYR A 30 -27.13 -7.45 2.28
C TYR A 30 -26.88 -5.94 2.29
N SER A 31 -27.98 -5.19 2.43
CA SER A 31 -27.98 -3.74 2.58
C SER A 31 -28.52 -3.33 3.93
N PHE A 32 -27.83 -2.41 4.57
CA PHE A 32 -28.28 -1.74 5.80
C PHE A 32 -28.59 -0.28 5.48
N LEU A 33 -29.78 0.20 5.80
CA LEU A 33 -30.29 1.54 5.46
C LEU A 33 -30.12 1.86 3.96
N ASN A 34 -30.49 0.94 3.09
CA ASN A 34 -30.36 1.04 1.62
C ASN A 34 -28.90 1.20 1.11
N THR A 35 -27.91 0.89 1.95
CA THR A 35 -26.50 0.97 1.57
C THR A 35 -25.84 -0.39 1.78
N GLN A 36 -25.16 -0.91 0.78
CA GLN A 36 -24.36 -2.12 0.90
C GLN A 36 -23.17 -1.86 1.81
N PHE A 37 -23.01 -2.65 2.86
CA PHE A 37 -21.85 -2.52 3.76
C PHE A 37 -20.69 -3.37 3.29
N ALA A 38 -19.48 -2.85 3.48
CA ALA A 38 -18.26 -3.56 3.15
C ALA A 38 -17.90 -4.58 4.23
N GLN A 39 -17.42 -5.76 3.76
CA GLN A 39 -16.91 -6.81 4.63
C GLN A 39 -15.51 -7.22 4.15
N PHE A 40 -14.49 -6.97 4.97
CA PHE A 40 -13.09 -7.26 4.62
C PHE A 40 -12.25 -7.55 5.86
N ALA A 41 -11.10 -8.19 5.62
CA ALA A 41 -10.01 -8.32 6.57
C ALA A 41 -8.76 -7.67 5.99
N LYS A 42 -8.02 -6.93 6.81
CA LYS A 42 -6.80 -6.23 6.43
C LYS A 42 -5.73 -6.49 7.48
N ALA A 43 -4.51 -6.77 7.01
CA ALA A 43 -3.35 -6.94 7.86
C ALA A 43 -2.19 -6.13 7.28
N ASP A 44 -1.55 -5.34 8.14
CA ASP A 44 -0.39 -4.52 7.81
C ASP A 44 0.78 -4.86 8.73
N LEU A 45 1.97 -4.94 8.18
CA LEU A 45 3.24 -5.08 8.89
C LEU A 45 4.21 -4.03 8.39
N SER A 46 4.73 -3.21 9.30
CA SER A 46 5.76 -2.20 9.00
C SER A 46 6.94 -2.40 9.95
N VAL A 47 8.12 -2.55 9.38
CA VAL A 47 9.37 -2.77 10.12
C VAL A 47 10.37 -1.73 9.68
N THR A 48 10.91 -0.98 10.65
CA THR A 48 12.05 -0.08 10.42
C THR A 48 13.21 -0.51 11.29
N TYR A 49 14.36 -0.76 10.68
CA TYR A 49 15.58 -1.11 11.37
C TYR A 49 16.68 -0.09 11.05
N ASN A 50 17.27 0.47 12.10
CA ASN A 50 18.36 1.45 11.99
C ASN A 50 19.65 0.82 12.48
N GLN A 51 20.60 0.63 11.57
CA GLN A 51 21.95 0.13 11.88
C GLN A 51 22.92 1.31 11.91
N MET A 52 23.46 1.59 13.08
CA MET A 52 24.56 2.56 13.21
C MET A 52 25.87 1.88 12.82
N LEU A 53 26.49 2.33 11.75
CA LEU A 53 27.79 1.83 11.28
C LEU A 53 28.95 2.59 11.93
N HIS A 54 28.76 3.90 12.15
CA HIS A 54 29.70 4.82 12.77
C HIS A 54 28.92 6.00 13.35
N PRO A 55 29.41 6.79 14.31
CA PRO A 55 28.69 7.95 14.86
C PRO A 55 28.16 8.96 13.84
N LYS A 56 28.74 8.98 12.63
CA LYS A 56 28.30 9.85 11.52
C LYS A 56 27.63 9.10 10.38
N HIS A 57 27.51 7.76 10.44
CA HIS A 57 27.03 6.92 9.33
C HIS A 57 25.98 5.94 9.84
N ARG A 58 24.82 5.92 9.22
CA ARG A 58 23.74 4.99 9.55
C ARG A 58 23.12 4.40 8.29
N LEU A 59 22.68 3.18 8.40
CA LEU A 59 21.92 2.47 7.38
C LEU A 59 20.52 2.23 7.93
N VAL A 60 19.52 2.62 7.17
CA VAL A 60 18.11 2.50 7.54
C VAL A 60 17.45 1.53 6.56
N PHE A 61 16.83 0.50 7.11
CA PHE A 61 16.00 -0.43 6.37
C PHE A 61 14.54 -0.19 6.75
N HIS A 62 13.69 -0.13 5.78
CA HIS A 62 12.24 -0.04 5.99
C HIS A 62 11.54 -1.06 5.08
N ALA A 63 10.63 -1.83 5.66
CA ALA A 63 9.82 -2.80 4.96
C ALA A 63 8.37 -2.65 5.35
N ASP A 64 7.49 -2.51 4.36
CA ASP A 64 6.04 -2.52 4.52
C ASP A 64 5.43 -3.66 3.73
N LEU A 65 4.62 -4.45 4.39
CA LEU A 65 3.79 -5.49 3.80
C LEU A 65 2.35 -5.26 4.22
N GLY A 66 1.43 -5.32 3.29
CA GLY A 66 0.01 -5.18 3.57
C GLY A 66 -0.82 -6.08 2.68
N VAL A 67 -1.86 -6.69 3.25
CA VAL A 67 -2.83 -7.51 2.54
C VAL A 67 -4.22 -7.16 3.02
N ALA A 68 -5.15 -6.93 2.11
CA ALA A 68 -6.55 -6.68 2.39
C ALA A 68 -7.42 -7.60 1.52
N VAL A 69 -8.27 -8.40 2.16
CA VAL A 69 -9.10 -9.42 1.49
C VAL A 69 -10.56 -9.08 1.68
N PRO A 70 -11.33 -8.80 0.61
CA PRO A 70 -12.77 -8.69 0.69
C PRO A 70 -13.37 -10.10 0.82
N TYR A 71 -14.45 -10.23 1.57
CA TYR A 71 -15.18 -11.48 1.72
C TYR A 71 -16.66 -11.24 2.05
N GLY A 72 -17.45 -12.32 2.03
CA GLY A 72 -18.86 -12.30 2.44
C GLY A 72 -19.71 -11.33 1.64
N ASN A 73 -20.01 -10.17 2.20
CA ASN A 73 -20.88 -9.15 1.60
C ASN A 73 -20.16 -8.21 0.63
N SER A 74 -18.87 -8.41 0.36
CA SER A 74 -18.07 -7.53 -0.51
C SER A 74 -17.24 -8.31 -1.51
N GLN A 75 -17.25 -7.85 -2.76
CA GLN A 75 -16.37 -8.35 -3.82
C GLN A 75 -15.10 -7.50 -3.98
N THR A 76 -15.10 -6.29 -3.44
CA THR A 76 -13.99 -5.35 -3.53
C THR A 76 -13.75 -4.67 -2.19
N ILE A 77 -12.52 -4.22 -1.95
CA ILE A 77 -12.18 -3.39 -0.79
C ILE A 77 -12.64 -1.96 -1.05
N PRO A 78 -13.23 -1.25 -0.06
CA PRO A 78 -13.52 0.17 -0.16
C PRO A 78 -12.25 0.96 -0.55
N PHE A 79 -12.39 1.95 -1.41
CA PHE A 79 -11.27 2.72 -1.96
C PHE A 79 -10.35 3.29 -0.87
N GLU A 80 -10.92 3.80 0.23
CA GLU A 80 -10.17 4.39 1.35
C GLU A 80 -9.31 3.36 2.11
N LYS A 81 -9.61 2.08 1.94
CA LYS A 81 -8.90 0.97 2.60
C LYS A 81 -7.91 0.26 1.69
N ARG A 82 -7.95 0.55 0.38
CA ARG A 82 -7.01 0.00 -0.59
C ARG A 82 -5.62 0.60 -0.42
N TYR A 83 -4.63 -0.11 -0.91
CA TYR A 83 -3.24 0.34 -0.92
C TYR A 83 -2.92 1.15 -2.16
N PHE A 84 -1.97 2.06 -2.00
CA PHE A 84 -1.38 2.87 -3.07
C PHE A 84 0.12 2.76 -3.01
N ALA A 85 0.81 2.94 -4.15
CA ALA A 85 2.25 2.98 -4.23
C ALA A 85 2.74 4.22 -5.00
N GLY A 86 4.04 4.54 -4.78
CA GLY A 86 4.68 5.76 -5.27
C GLY A 86 4.70 6.87 -4.22
N GLY A 87 5.57 7.84 -4.44
CA GLY A 87 5.79 8.99 -3.56
C GLY A 87 6.89 8.78 -2.52
N ALA A 88 7.14 9.81 -1.73
CA ALA A 88 8.28 9.93 -0.82
C ALA A 88 8.40 8.82 0.24
N ASN A 89 7.27 8.24 0.64
CA ASN A 89 7.21 7.20 1.67
C ASN A 89 7.02 5.78 1.11
N SER A 90 7.17 5.60 -0.20
CA SER A 90 7.04 4.31 -0.88
C SER A 90 8.19 4.16 -1.87
N VAL A 91 7.94 4.12 -3.17
CA VAL A 91 8.95 4.05 -4.21
C VAL A 91 9.16 5.46 -4.79
N ARG A 92 10.23 6.12 -4.38
CA ARG A 92 10.48 7.56 -4.63
C ARG A 92 10.65 7.95 -6.10
N GLY A 93 10.87 6.99 -6.98
CA GLY A 93 10.95 7.22 -8.44
C GLY A 93 9.59 7.48 -9.12
N TRP A 94 8.50 7.29 -8.43
CA TRP A 94 7.13 7.51 -8.92
C TRP A 94 6.42 8.58 -8.13
N SER A 95 5.53 9.34 -8.80
CA SER A 95 4.64 10.25 -8.12
C SER A 95 3.67 9.49 -7.21
N ALA A 96 3.13 10.17 -6.20
CA ALA A 96 2.19 9.54 -5.28
C ALA A 96 0.97 8.96 -6.03
N ARG A 97 0.63 7.70 -5.72
CA ARG A 97 -0.50 6.98 -6.31
C ARG A 97 -0.43 6.79 -7.83
N THR A 98 0.78 6.64 -8.39
CA THR A 98 0.95 6.43 -9.84
C THR A 98 1.59 5.10 -10.18
N LEU A 99 1.93 4.29 -9.18
CA LEU A 99 2.56 2.98 -9.37
C LEU A 99 1.57 1.85 -9.14
N GLY A 100 1.51 0.92 -10.10
CA GLY A 100 0.70 -0.30 -10.00
C GLY A 100 -0.79 -0.11 -10.29
N PRO A 101 -1.63 -1.11 -10.01
CA PRO A 101 -1.26 -2.43 -9.45
C PRO A 101 -0.55 -3.33 -10.48
N GLY A 102 0.41 -4.11 -10.00
CA GLY A 102 1.15 -5.06 -10.82
C GLY A 102 1.76 -4.43 -12.08
N GLY A 103 1.40 -4.97 -13.23
CA GLY A 103 1.79 -4.46 -14.57
C GLY A 103 0.84 -3.42 -15.16
N TYR A 104 -0.18 -2.98 -14.44
CA TYR A 104 -1.13 -1.97 -14.92
C TYR A 104 -0.47 -0.60 -15.08
N LYS A 105 -0.59 -0.01 -16.27
CA LYS A 105 0.06 1.27 -16.62
C LYS A 105 -0.90 2.47 -16.66
N GLY A 106 -2.15 2.28 -16.21
CA GLY A 106 -3.19 3.30 -16.37
C GLY A 106 -3.69 3.42 -17.81
N ASN A 107 -4.61 4.32 -18.04
CA ASN A 107 -5.22 4.55 -19.39
C ASN A 107 -4.35 5.41 -20.32
N GLY A 108 -3.10 5.72 -19.97
CA GLY A 108 -2.13 6.45 -20.79
C GLY A 108 -2.42 7.94 -21.06
N LYS A 109 -3.63 8.43 -20.76
CA LYS A 109 -4.04 9.83 -21.04
C LYS A 109 -4.28 10.69 -19.80
N LEU A 110 -4.58 10.07 -18.66
CA LEU A 110 -4.84 10.75 -17.39
C LEU A 110 -4.37 9.82 -16.25
N ILE A 111 -3.89 10.40 -15.15
CA ILE A 111 -3.60 9.65 -13.94
C ILE A 111 -4.92 9.11 -13.41
N ASP A 112 -5.08 7.79 -13.47
CA ASP A 112 -6.27 7.08 -13.02
C ASP A 112 -6.11 6.65 -11.56
N PHE A 113 -6.17 7.61 -10.65
CA PHE A 113 -5.99 7.36 -9.22
C PHE A 113 -6.92 6.29 -8.65
N ASN A 114 -8.11 6.12 -9.20
CA ASN A 114 -9.06 5.13 -8.71
C ASN A 114 -8.61 3.71 -9.03
N ASN A 115 -8.09 3.50 -10.23
CA ASN A 115 -7.62 2.19 -10.67
C ASN A 115 -6.14 1.93 -10.31
N GLN A 116 -5.39 2.94 -9.88
CA GLN A 116 -4.03 2.78 -9.35
C GLN A 116 -4.05 2.49 -7.85
N SER A 117 -4.83 1.50 -7.46
CA SER A 117 -5.00 1.01 -6.10
C SER A 117 -4.96 -0.51 -6.07
N GLY A 118 -4.51 -1.12 -4.97
CA GLY A 118 -4.36 -2.56 -4.84
C GLY A 118 -4.83 -3.11 -3.49
N ASP A 119 -4.87 -4.41 -3.42
CA ASP A 119 -5.29 -5.16 -2.24
C ASP A 119 -4.07 -5.73 -1.49
N ILE A 120 -2.91 -5.80 -2.15
CA ILE A 120 -1.62 -6.21 -1.60
C ILE A 120 -0.64 -5.07 -1.80
N ARG A 121 0.21 -4.80 -0.80
CA ARG A 121 1.33 -3.84 -0.88
C ARG A 121 2.61 -4.49 -0.41
N MET A 122 3.70 -4.24 -1.11
CA MET A 122 5.05 -4.57 -0.70
C MET A 122 5.97 -3.39 -1.02
N ASN A 123 6.64 -2.85 0.01
CA ASN A 123 7.68 -1.85 -0.12
C ASN A 123 8.92 -2.27 0.66
N LEU A 124 10.07 -2.07 0.07
CA LEU A 124 11.38 -2.23 0.68
C LEU A 124 12.20 -0.97 0.38
N ASN A 125 12.70 -0.33 1.41
CA ASN A 125 13.51 0.87 1.28
C ASN A 125 14.82 0.65 2.05
N VAL A 126 15.94 0.98 1.44
CA VAL A 126 17.25 0.99 2.06
C VAL A 126 17.83 2.38 1.88
N GLU A 127 18.25 3.02 2.96
CA GLU A 127 18.82 4.36 2.91
C GLU A 127 20.09 4.44 3.74
N TYR A 128 21.20 4.76 3.08
CA TYR A 128 22.45 5.10 3.73
C TYR A 128 22.50 6.60 3.98
N ARG A 129 22.81 6.99 5.22
CA ARG A 129 22.89 8.39 5.66
C ARG A 129 24.28 8.67 6.21
N ALA A 130 24.89 9.73 5.75
CA ALA A 130 26.19 10.20 6.20
C ALA A 130 26.09 11.65 6.68
N LYS A 131 26.36 11.90 7.97
CA LYS A 131 26.43 13.26 8.51
C LYS A 131 27.77 13.88 8.11
N VAL A 132 27.72 14.84 7.19
CA VAL A 132 28.91 15.48 6.63
C VAL A 132 29.32 16.69 7.46
N TRP A 133 28.34 17.51 7.88
CA TRP A 133 28.60 18.70 8.67
C TRP A 133 27.41 18.93 9.62
N SER A 134 27.57 19.72 10.64
CA SER A 134 26.62 20.06 11.71
C SER A 134 25.16 19.63 11.45
N ILE A 135 24.52 20.26 10.46
CA ILE A 135 23.10 20.06 10.10
C ILE A 135 22.91 19.31 8.77
N PHE A 136 24.00 19.03 8.01
CA PHE A 136 23.91 18.43 6.68
C PHE A 136 24.13 16.91 6.74
N GLU A 137 23.17 16.15 6.27
CA GLU A 137 23.28 14.72 5.99
C GLU A 137 23.15 14.45 4.48
N LEU A 138 24.10 13.71 3.92
CA LEU A 138 23.95 13.10 2.61
C LEU A 138 23.24 11.77 2.74
N ALA A 139 22.26 11.51 1.88
CA ALA A 139 21.54 10.26 1.82
C ALA A 139 21.65 9.64 0.42
N ALA A 140 21.92 8.35 0.35
CA ALA A 140 21.75 7.54 -0.84
C ALA A 140 20.69 6.48 -0.56
N PHE A 141 19.75 6.27 -1.48
CA PHE A 141 18.64 5.37 -1.25
C PHE A 141 18.40 4.41 -2.41
N PHE A 142 17.82 3.28 -2.07
CA PHE A 142 17.31 2.28 -2.98
C PHE A 142 15.94 1.84 -2.49
N ASP A 143 14.93 1.95 -3.36
CA ASP A 143 13.56 1.57 -3.08
C ASP A 143 13.11 0.48 -4.04
N ALA A 144 12.37 -0.49 -3.55
CA ALA A 144 11.76 -1.55 -4.33
C ALA A 144 10.34 -1.77 -3.84
N GLY A 145 9.35 -1.85 -4.73
CA GLY A 145 7.99 -2.13 -4.29
C GLY A 145 6.98 -2.07 -5.41
N ASN A 146 5.78 -2.49 -5.07
CA ASN A 146 4.58 -2.37 -5.90
C ASN A 146 3.34 -2.67 -5.06
N ILE A 147 2.17 -2.51 -5.67
CA ILE A 147 0.88 -3.01 -5.19
C ILE A 147 0.32 -4.00 -6.20
N TRP A 148 -0.58 -4.86 -5.75
CA TRP A 148 -1.28 -5.83 -6.59
C TRP A 148 -2.73 -5.97 -6.13
N THR A 149 -3.57 -6.48 -7.03
CA THR A 149 -4.91 -6.94 -6.68
C THR A 149 -4.89 -8.44 -6.35
N ILE A 150 -5.82 -8.89 -5.52
CA ILE A 150 -6.03 -10.31 -5.23
C ILE A 150 -6.89 -10.95 -6.33
N PHE A 151 -7.92 -10.23 -6.77
CA PHE A 151 -8.83 -10.68 -7.80
C PHE A 151 -8.54 -10.01 -9.14
N ASP A 152 -8.97 -10.63 -10.22
CA ASP A 152 -8.87 -10.06 -11.57
C ASP A 152 -10.01 -9.07 -11.77
N TYR A 153 -9.66 -7.79 -11.86
CA TYR A 153 -10.62 -6.73 -12.13
C TYR A 153 -10.45 -6.23 -13.57
N GLU A 154 -11.53 -6.20 -14.34
CA GLU A 154 -11.52 -5.72 -15.73
C GLU A 154 -10.93 -4.30 -15.87
N ALA A 155 -11.13 -3.45 -14.87
CA ALA A 155 -10.59 -2.09 -14.83
C ALA A 155 -9.07 -2.03 -14.56
N GLN A 156 -8.44 -3.14 -14.16
CA GLN A 156 -7.03 -3.20 -13.74
C GLN A 156 -6.31 -4.40 -14.39
N PRO A 157 -6.26 -4.49 -15.73
CA PRO A 157 -5.64 -5.62 -16.41
C PRO A 157 -4.17 -5.77 -16.03
N ASN A 158 -3.70 -7.02 -15.83
CA ASN A 158 -2.37 -7.37 -15.32
C ASN A 158 -2.06 -6.86 -13.90
N GLY A 159 -3.09 -6.50 -13.12
CA GLY A 159 -2.94 -6.05 -11.74
C GLY A 159 -2.81 -7.18 -10.71
N VAL A 160 -3.19 -8.40 -11.05
CA VAL A 160 -3.29 -9.54 -10.14
C VAL A 160 -1.92 -10.03 -9.67
N PHE A 161 -1.81 -10.30 -8.38
CA PHE A 161 -0.62 -10.91 -7.79
C PHE A 161 -0.45 -12.38 -8.25
N ARG A 162 0.72 -12.68 -8.83
CA ARG A 162 1.09 -14.04 -9.22
C ARG A 162 2.51 -14.34 -8.75
N PHE A 163 2.69 -15.40 -7.97
CA PHE A 163 4.01 -15.78 -7.45
C PHE A 163 5.07 -16.02 -8.55
N SER A 164 4.65 -16.45 -9.74
CA SER A 164 5.54 -16.67 -10.87
C SER A 164 6.03 -15.39 -11.56
N GLU A 165 5.35 -14.25 -11.33
CA GLU A 165 5.56 -13.03 -12.13
C GLU A 165 5.75 -11.77 -11.29
N PHE A 166 5.40 -11.77 -9.99
CA PHE A 166 5.41 -10.56 -9.15
C PHE A 166 6.77 -9.85 -9.14
N TYR A 167 7.87 -10.61 -9.18
CA TYR A 167 9.23 -10.06 -9.18
C TYR A 167 9.57 -9.26 -10.44
N LYS A 168 8.90 -9.55 -11.59
CA LYS A 168 9.05 -8.79 -12.84
C LYS A 168 8.30 -7.45 -12.80
N GLN A 169 7.35 -7.33 -11.89
CA GLN A 169 6.51 -6.17 -11.73
C GLN A 169 6.98 -5.24 -10.59
N ILE A 170 8.03 -5.63 -9.86
CA ILE A 170 8.61 -4.79 -8.82
C ILE A 170 9.24 -3.55 -9.47
N ALA A 171 8.78 -2.38 -9.06
CA ALA A 171 9.37 -1.12 -9.44
C ALA A 171 10.59 -0.82 -8.56
N LEU A 172 11.66 -0.34 -9.18
CA LEU A 172 12.92 -0.01 -8.50
C LEU A 172 13.23 1.47 -8.67
N ALA A 173 13.59 2.14 -7.59
CA ALA A 173 14.05 3.51 -7.60
C ALA A 173 15.36 3.64 -6.81
N TYR A 174 16.25 4.50 -7.24
CA TYR A 174 17.45 4.84 -6.50
C TYR A 174 17.77 6.33 -6.70
N GLY A 175 18.49 6.88 -5.76
CA GLY A 175 18.87 8.29 -5.84
C GLY A 175 19.73 8.73 -4.67
N VAL A 176 20.11 10.00 -4.73
CA VAL A 176 20.82 10.68 -3.68
C VAL A 176 20.06 11.94 -3.27
N GLY A 177 20.22 12.34 -2.02
CA GLY A 177 19.58 13.53 -1.48
C GLY A 177 20.38 14.17 -0.38
N VAL A 178 20.05 15.40 -0.09
CA VAL A 178 20.57 16.13 1.06
C VAL A 178 19.45 16.28 2.07
N ARG A 179 19.72 15.98 3.33
CA ARG A 179 18.82 16.16 4.45
C ARG A 179 19.36 17.25 5.38
N LEU A 180 18.50 18.07 5.90
CA LEU A 180 18.83 19.10 6.87
C LEU A 180 18.28 18.66 8.23
N ASP A 181 19.16 18.37 9.17
CA ASP A 181 18.82 17.96 10.53
C ASP A 181 18.99 19.15 11.48
N PHE A 182 17.91 19.82 11.80
CA PHE A 182 17.87 20.98 12.70
C PHE A 182 17.64 20.59 14.17
N SER A 183 17.79 19.34 14.54
CA SER A 183 17.58 18.77 15.88
C SER A 183 16.11 18.71 16.34
N PHE A 184 15.23 19.58 15.85
CA PHE A 184 13.81 19.60 16.18
C PHE A 184 12.89 19.34 14.96
N PHE A 185 13.41 19.44 13.73
CA PHE A 185 12.76 18.93 12.52
C PHE A 185 13.80 18.56 11.45
N ILE A 186 13.45 17.64 10.56
CA ILE A 186 14.30 17.16 9.46
C ILE A 186 13.60 17.48 8.13
N PHE A 187 14.32 18.10 7.23
CA PHE A 187 13.91 18.40 5.86
C PHE A 187 14.62 17.52 4.85
#